data_5df194f68ddf2d10dabf35240f208d8b
#
_entry.id   5df194f68ddf2d10dabf35240f208d8b
#
_cell.length_a   1.000
_cell.length_b   1.000
_cell.length_c   1.000
_cell.angle_alpha   90.00
_cell.angle_beta   90.00
_cell.angle_gamma   90.00
#
_symmetry.space_group_name_H-M   'P 1'
#
loop_
_entity.id
_entity.type
_entity.pdbx_description
1 polymer ?
#
loop_
_entity_poly.entity_id
_entity_poly.type
_entity_poly.pdbx_seq_one_letter_code
_entity_poly.pdbx_strand_id
1 'polypeptide(L)'
;MAEIITQEDLLIVLQHASNPILKLNIEVLDSEGKIIGNLECGIQSGSMSINGQSDIRRTANFVVQPTLKEKIKLTENSLLWLNKDIRMSVGLYNPRTKDYKYYPLGCYVYTDTSGTYDTTTDNLTINCADFMKKLDGTKNGQLGALIISYPAYKENEETGEVIEYNIIRNAVIETLEKLARITNHRIDDIGEFYAMPEYNDAWEQYREENADTWNTIPFDQEFSAGCSVLSILITFRDLYPNYEMFFDMESNTFICQMVPSCYEDDIYIDNSFLQRVLISENTTVDMTTVRNICEVWGKVIEVDFYSEECTYTNNIYSSTIPGYENEYFNGDSIGIKIPSANLDNAQISINDFGVIGIFNEANDEPIKANTLKPNEIYAFKIKKKRVDKQDVVKAYLLGQWQVHAINVLTNGKKSGKFVTSSDGEEYELYSKEYFQKFYNCERVDFTIIANSPFVVEKLGEIPDIKVSGEFENITSNDLAADRAKWENWKNCRLTDNITITTALLPFLDVNKKVSYKRSDSDREHQYIISSISHDFASYTTTITMYRFYPLYEMILKEKGTHKVLSEFSHGVLSKYTHEELAAIVSGDEL
;
A
#
# COMPACT_ATOMS: atom_id res chain seq x y z
N MET A 1 -20.17 9.46 -0.16
CA MET A 1 -21.22 8.61 0.44
C MET A 1 -21.29 7.37 -0.44
N ALA A 2 -20.98 6.20 0.11
CA ALA A 2 -21.20 4.97 -0.62
C ALA A 2 -22.69 4.84 -0.89
N GLU A 3 -23.11 4.62 -2.14
CA GLU A 3 -24.50 4.31 -2.44
C GLU A 3 -24.86 3.00 -1.74
N ILE A 4 -25.75 3.08 -0.81
CA ILE A 4 -26.31 1.90 -0.14
C ILE A 4 -27.15 1.17 -1.18
N ILE A 5 -26.84 -0.11 -1.43
CA ILE A 5 -27.61 -0.97 -2.33
C ILE A 5 -29.06 -1.03 -1.87
N THR A 6 -29.95 -0.70 -2.77
CA THR A 6 -31.37 -0.54 -2.43
C THR A 6 -32.12 -1.88 -2.50
N GLN A 7 -33.27 -1.95 -1.80
CA GLN A 7 -34.19 -3.09 -1.93
C GLN A 7 -34.71 -3.26 -3.37
N GLU A 8 -34.73 -2.20 -4.15
CA GLU A 8 -35.07 -2.27 -5.57
C GLU A 8 -34.01 -3.02 -6.36
N ASP A 9 -32.72 -2.79 -6.10
CA ASP A 9 -31.62 -3.50 -6.75
C ASP A 9 -31.69 -5.01 -6.45
N LEU A 10 -31.95 -5.38 -5.19
CA LEU A 10 -32.17 -6.76 -4.82
C LEU A 10 -33.31 -7.40 -5.61
N LEU A 11 -34.44 -6.72 -5.73
CA LEU A 11 -35.59 -7.22 -6.49
C LEU A 11 -35.28 -7.40 -7.98
N ILE A 12 -34.55 -6.47 -8.57
CA ILE A 12 -34.13 -6.55 -9.97
C ILE A 12 -33.20 -7.74 -10.18
N VAL A 13 -32.19 -7.92 -9.31
CA VAL A 13 -31.26 -9.05 -9.37
C VAL A 13 -31.99 -10.39 -9.25
N LEU A 14 -32.89 -10.54 -8.29
CA LEU A 14 -33.63 -11.79 -8.09
C LEU A 14 -34.58 -12.10 -9.27
N GLN A 15 -35.18 -11.08 -9.85
CA GLN A 15 -36.03 -11.24 -11.04
C GLN A 15 -35.21 -11.60 -12.27
N HIS A 16 -34.07 -10.95 -12.44
CA HIS A 16 -33.11 -11.23 -13.50
C HIS A 16 -32.57 -12.67 -13.40
N ALA A 17 -32.24 -13.14 -12.20
CA ALA A 17 -31.76 -14.52 -11.99
C ALA A 17 -32.76 -15.60 -12.45
N SER A 18 -34.07 -15.29 -12.41
CA SER A 18 -35.14 -16.18 -12.87
C SER A 18 -35.31 -16.17 -14.40
N ASN A 19 -34.98 -15.08 -15.05
CA ASN A 19 -35.10 -14.90 -16.50
C ASN A 19 -34.02 -13.91 -16.99
N PRO A 20 -32.79 -14.38 -17.19
CA PRO A 20 -31.67 -13.51 -17.48
C PRO A 20 -31.75 -12.91 -18.88
N ILE A 21 -31.95 -11.62 -18.94
CA ILE A 21 -31.92 -10.82 -20.18
C ILE A 21 -31.00 -9.63 -19.93
N LEU A 22 -29.87 -9.60 -20.62
CA LEU A 22 -28.85 -8.57 -20.51
C LEU A 22 -28.76 -7.72 -21.79
N LYS A 23 -28.44 -6.46 -21.59
CA LYS A 23 -27.94 -5.58 -22.65
C LYS A 23 -26.63 -4.93 -22.21
N LEU A 24 -25.67 -4.86 -23.10
CA LEU A 24 -24.47 -4.04 -22.91
C LEU A 24 -24.66 -2.76 -23.70
N ASN A 25 -24.58 -1.65 -23.00
CA ASN A 25 -24.50 -0.33 -23.59
C ASN A 25 -23.06 0.16 -23.60
N ILE A 26 -22.53 0.50 -24.78
CA ILE A 26 -21.17 1.01 -24.96
C ILE A 26 -21.27 2.41 -25.52
N GLU A 27 -21.00 3.40 -24.71
CA GLU A 27 -20.82 4.79 -25.13
C GLU A 27 -19.38 4.98 -25.58
N VAL A 28 -19.19 5.52 -26.75
CA VAL A 28 -17.88 5.85 -27.30
C VAL A 28 -17.57 7.30 -27.01
N LEU A 29 -16.43 7.54 -26.41
CA LEU A 29 -15.96 8.86 -25.98
C LEU A 29 -14.84 9.35 -26.90
N ASP A 30 -14.77 10.64 -27.13
CA ASP A 30 -13.62 11.30 -27.74
C ASP A 30 -12.52 11.56 -26.69
N SER A 31 -11.43 12.19 -27.12
CA SER A 31 -10.30 12.55 -26.24
C SER A 31 -10.65 13.56 -25.14
N GLU A 32 -11.77 14.25 -25.25
CA GLU A 32 -12.27 15.20 -24.26
C GLU A 32 -13.30 14.57 -23.32
N GLY A 33 -13.60 13.27 -23.50
CA GLY A 33 -14.59 12.52 -22.71
C GLY A 33 -16.04 12.76 -23.15
N LYS A 34 -16.28 13.39 -24.32
CA LYS A 34 -17.60 13.62 -24.84
C LYS A 34 -18.11 12.40 -25.60
N ILE A 35 -19.37 12.05 -25.40
CA ILE A 35 -20.02 10.94 -26.11
C ILE A 35 -20.18 11.30 -27.58
N ILE A 36 -19.59 10.52 -28.48
CA ILE A 36 -19.65 10.66 -29.94
C ILE A 36 -20.46 9.55 -30.60
N GLY A 37 -20.81 8.52 -29.86
CA GLY A 37 -21.64 7.43 -30.36
C GLY A 37 -22.07 6.50 -29.25
N ASN A 38 -23.04 5.65 -29.58
CA ASN A 38 -23.54 4.62 -28.70
C ASN A 38 -23.70 3.31 -29.47
N LEU A 39 -23.29 2.19 -28.89
CA LEU A 39 -23.43 0.85 -29.43
C LEU A 39 -24.23 0.01 -28.42
N GLU A 40 -25.50 -0.23 -28.74
CA GLU A 40 -26.24 -1.27 -28.03
C GLU A 40 -25.90 -2.64 -28.64
N CYS A 41 -25.44 -3.55 -27.80
CA CYS A 41 -24.99 -4.87 -28.21
C CYS A 41 -25.66 -5.96 -27.39
N GLY A 42 -25.97 -7.08 -28.04
CA GLY A 42 -26.22 -8.32 -27.35
C GLY A 42 -24.90 -8.93 -26.87
N ILE A 43 -24.84 -9.34 -25.61
CA ILE A 43 -23.66 -10.05 -25.04
C ILE A 43 -23.79 -11.52 -25.42
N GLN A 44 -22.80 -12.05 -26.15
CA GLN A 44 -22.69 -13.49 -26.43
C GLN A 44 -21.93 -14.21 -25.31
N SER A 45 -20.85 -13.60 -24.87
CA SER A 45 -20.09 -14.01 -23.69
C SER A 45 -19.29 -12.80 -23.20
N GLY A 46 -18.83 -12.85 -21.96
CA GLY A 46 -17.99 -11.80 -21.43
C GLY A 46 -17.69 -11.99 -19.95
N SER A 47 -16.58 -11.46 -19.54
CA SER A 47 -16.18 -11.40 -18.15
C SER A 47 -15.59 -10.03 -17.81
N MET A 48 -15.76 -9.62 -16.59
CA MET A 48 -15.13 -8.43 -16.03
C MET A 48 -14.52 -8.80 -14.69
N SER A 49 -13.25 -8.45 -14.52
CA SER A 49 -12.52 -8.65 -13.28
C SER A 49 -12.20 -7.30 -12.64
N ILE A 50 -12.44 -7.20 -11.35
CA ILE A 50 -12.10 -6.06 -10.52
C ILE A 50 -11.21 -6.58 -9.39
N ASN A 51 -9.98 -6.04 -9.27
CA ASN A 51 -9.02 -6.48 -8.26
C ASN A 51 -8.50 -5.27 -7.47
N GLY A 52 -8.80 -5.24 -6.17
CA GLY A 52 -8.41 -4.14 -5.27
C GLY A 52 -6.91 -4.02 -5.02
N GLN A 53 -6.14 -5.05 -5.34
CA GLN A 53 -4.69 -5.05 -5.16
C GLN A 53 -3.92 -4.80 -6.47
N SER A 54 -4.63 -4.58 -7.58
CA SER A 54 -4.00 -4.30 -8.87
C SER A 54 -3.99 -2.80 -9.14
N ASP A 55 -2.88 -2.29 -9.66
CA ASP A 55 -2.75 -0.90 -10.09
C ASP A 55 -3.68 -0.57 -11.26
N ILE A 56 -3.97 -1.56 -12.11
CA ILE A 56 -5.05 -1.51 -13.09
C ILE A 56 -6.20 -2.32 -12.52
N ARG A 57 -7.13 -1.64 -11.87
CA ARG A 57 -8.18 -2.26 -11.06
C ARG A 57 -9.14 -3.13 -11.86
N ARG A 58 -9.56 -2.65 -13.05
CA ARG A 58 -10.61 -3.28 -13.84
C ARG A 58 -10.12 -3.69 -15.21
N THR A 59 -10.42 -4.94 -15.56
CA THR A 59 -10.22 -5.46 -16.91
C THR A 59 -11.51 -6.14 -17.37
N ALA A 60 -11.82 -6.04 -18.65
CA ALA A 60 -13.00 -6.67 -19.21
C ALA A 60 -12.74 -7.26 -20.59
N ASN A 61 -13.38 -8.39 -20.84
CA ASN A 61 -13.40 -9.07 -22.12
C ASN A 61 -14.85 -9.34 -22.49
N PHE A 62 -15.30 -8.86 -23.64
CA PHE A 62 -16.63 -9.10 -24.15
C PHE A 62 -16.60 -9.59 -25.58
N VAL A 63 -17.43 -10.59 -25.86
CA VAL A 63 -17.81 -10.96 -27.21
C VAL A 63 -19.26 -10.49 -27.42
N VAL A 64 -19.43 -9.47 -28.25
CA VAL A 64 -20.71 -8.80 -28.45
C VAL A 64 -21.16 -8.93 -29.89
N GLN A 65 -22.47 -8.93 -30.08
CA GLN A 65 -23.09 -8.87 -31.39
C GLN A 65 -23.71 -7.49 -31.56
N PRO A 66 -23.09 -6.61 -32.36
CA PRO A 66 -23.59 -5.27 -32.54
C PRO A 66 -24.86 -5.23 -33.38
N THR A 67 -25.79 -4.37 -33.01
CA THR A 67 -27.05 -4.19 -33.73
C THR A 67 -26.88 -3.44 -35.05
N LEU A 68 -25.81 -2.66 -35.22
CA LEU A 68 -25.57 -1.81 -36.41
C LEU A 68 -24.19 -2.12 -37.01
N LYS A 69 -24.17 -2.95 -38.07
CA LYS A 69 -22.95 -3.41 -38.77
C LYS A 69 -22.09 -2.29 -39.36
N GLU A 70 -22.68 -1.14 -39.75
CA GLU A 70 -21.97 -0.06 -40.42
C GLU A 70 -21.01 0.72 -39.52
N LYS A 71 -21.16 0.60 -38.18
CA LYS A 71 -20.38 1.36 -37.21
C LYS A 71 -19.11 0.64 -36.73
N ILE A 72 -18.86 -0.60 -37.19
CA ILE A 72 -17.79 -1.45 -36.69
C ILE A 72 -16.58 -1.52 -37.62
N LYS A 73 -16.43 -0.59 -38.53
CA LYS A 73 -15.23 -0.53 -39.35
C LYS A 73 -14.06 -0.05 -38.52
N LEU A 74 -13.01 -0.86 -38.39
CA LEU A 74 -11.76 -0.52 -37.71
C LEU A 74 -10.93 0.43 -38.59
N THR A 75 -11.41 1.66 -38.76
CA THR A 75 -10.75 2.74 -39.51
C THR A 75 -10.71 3.99 -38.65
N GLU A 76 -9.84 4.94 -38.94
CA GLU A 76 -9.72 6.19 -38.18
C GLU A 76 -11.00 6.97 -37.93
N ASN A 77 -11.99 6.80 -38.81
CA ASN A 77 -13.30 7.43 -38.70
C ASN A 77 -14.35 6.55 -38.01
N SER A 78 -13.96 5.36 -37.54
CA SER A 78 -14.88 4.46 -36.86
C SER A 78 -15.06 4.82 -35.40
N LEU A 79 -16.18 4.39 -34.81
CA LEU A 79 -16.43 4.56 -33.37
C LEU A 79 -15.42 3.78 -32.52
N LEU A 80 -14.85 2.69 -33.01
CA LEU A 80 -13.90 1.84 -32.33
C LEU A 80 -12.49 2.04 -32.89
N TRP A 81 -11.86 3.15 -32.56
CA TRP A 81 -10.50 3.47 -32.99
C TRP A 81 -9.57 3.71 -31.81
N LEU A 82 -8.26 3.65 -32.04
CA LEU A 82 -7.21 3.73 -31.02
C LEU A 82 -7.29 4.95 -30.09
N ASN A 83 -7.79 6.07 -30.59
CA ASN A 83 -7.94 7.31 -29.83
C ASN A 83 -9.33 7.48 -29.20
N LYS A 84 -10.14 6.45 -29.20
CA LYS A 84 -11.47 6.44 -28.60
C LYS A 84 -11.44 5.68 -27.29
N ASP A 85 -12.13 6.23 -26.32
CA ASP A 85 -12.41 5.57 -25.06
C ASP A 85 -13.82 5.02 -25.06
N ILE A 86 -14.11 4.12 -24.15
CA ILE A 86 -15.45 3.57 -24.01
C ILE A 86 -15.92 3.67 -22.57
N ARG A 87 -17.19 4.00 -22.40
CA ARG A 87 -17.91 3.85 -21.14
C ARG A 87 -18.90 2.71 -21.28
N MET A 88 -18.85 1.76 -20.37
CA MET A 88 -19.72 0.59 -20.42
C MET A 88 -20.72 0.60 -19.28
N SER A 89 -21.93 0.17 -19.59
CA SER A 89 -22.97 -0.14 -18.61
C SER A 89 -23.75 -1.38 -19.02
N VAL A 90 -24.16 -2.17 -18.03
CA VAL A 90 -24.97 -3.37 -18.25
C VAL A 90 -26.40 -3.12 -17.77
N GLY A 91 -27.36 -3.38 -18.66
CA GLY A 91 -28.78 -3.29 -18.38
C GLY A 91 -29.33 -4.65 -17.92
N LEU A 92 -29.88 -4.71 -16.73
CA LEU A 92 -30.66 -5.83 -16.24
C LEU A 92 -32.15 -5.56 -16.52
N TYR A 93 -32.80 -6.50 -17.19
CA TYR A 93 -34.23 -6.38 -17.50
C TYR A 93 -35.08 -6.51 -16.23
N ASN A 94 -35.92 -5.51 -15.99
CA ASN A 94 -36.93 -5.52 -14.93
C ASN A 94 -38.30 -5.91 -15.52
N PRO A 95 -38.80 -7.14 -15.28
CA PRO A 95 -40.07 -7.60 -15.84
C PRO A 95 -41.30 -6.82 -15.30
N ARG A 96 -41.20 -6.12 -14.17
CA ARG A 96 -42.30 -5.31 -13.61
C ARG A 96 -42.49 -4.02 -14.39
N THR A 97 -41.39 -3.31 -14.66
CA THR A 97 -41.43 -2.05 -15.42
C THR A 97 -41.39 -2.29 -16.93
N LYS A 98 -41.03 -3.52 -17.36
CA LYS A 98 -40.75 -3.93 -18.74
C LYS A 98 -39.66 -3.07 -19.40
N ASP A 99 -38.67 -2.65 -18.60
CA ASP A 99 -37.55 -1.80 -18.97
C ASP A 99 -36.24 -2.32 -18.39
N TYR A 100 -35.13 -1.75 -18.81
CA TYR A 100 -33.79 -2.09 -18.32
C TYR A 100 -33.33 -1.07 -17.30
N LYS A 101 -32.83 -1.52 -16.15
CA LYS A 101 -32.02 -0.69 -15.26
C LYS A 101 -30.56 -0.90 -15.60
N TYR A 102 -29.87 0.19 -15.95
CA TYR A 102 -28.47 0.17 -16.32
C TYR A 102 -27.59 0.44 -15.10
N TYR A 103 -26.55 -0.39 -14.95
CA TYR A 103 -25.52 -0.27 -13.93
C TYR A 103 -24.19 0.06 -14.61
N PRO A 104 -23.47 1.09 -14.15
CA PRO A 104 -22.18 1.45 -14.72
C PRO A 104 -21.16 0.34 -14.47
N LEU A 105 -20.34 0.02 -15.47
CA LEU A 105 -19.20 -0.87 -15.37
C LEU A 105 -17.88 -0.11 -15.37
N GLY A 106 -17.90 1.17 -15.76
CA GLY A 106 -16.75 2.06 -15.79
C GLY A 106 -16.33 2.54 -17.16
N CYS A 107 -15.24 3.30 -17.18
CA CYS A 107 -14.59 3.79 -18.39
C CYS A 107 -13.34 3.00 -18.69
N TYR A 108 -13.11 2.71 -19.97
CA TYR A 108 -12.06 1.80 -20.43
C TYR A 108 -11.34 2.31 -21.66
N VAL A 109 -10.12 1.79 -21.81
CA VAL A 109 -9.34 1.87 -23.05
C VAL A 109 -9.17 0.46 -23.62
N TYR A 110 -9.04 0.37 -24.92
CA TYR A 110 -8.71 -0.91 -25.57
C TYR A 110 -7.29 -1.32 -25.21
N THR A 111 -7.10 -2.57 -24.77
CA THR A 111 -5.77 -3.10 -24.41
C THR A 111 -5.06 -3.74 -25.58
N ASP A 112 -5.80 -4.34 -26.49
CA ASP A 112 -5.27 -5.00 -27.66
C ASP A 112 -5.42 -4.20 -28.94
N THR A 113 -4.44 -4.39 -29.83
CA THR A 113 -4.51 -3.94 -31.22
C THR A 113 -5.51 -4.73 -32.06
N SER A 114 -6.06 -5.79 -31.51
CA SER A 114 -6.95 -6.73 -32.18
C SER A 114 -8.36 -6.72 -31.60
N GLY A 115 -9.09 -5.65 -31.80
CA GLY A 115 -10.53 -5.78 -31.84
C GLY A 115 -10.85 -6.74 -33.00
N THR A 116 -11.07 -8.01 -32.72
CA THR A 116 -11.36 -8.98 -33.78
C THR A 116 -12.85 -8.93 -34.10
N TYR A 117 -13.15 -8.51 -35.31
CA TYR A 117 -14.50 -8.64 -35.84
C TYR A 117 -14.59 -9.85 -36.78
N ASP A 118 -15.38 -10.83 -36.37
CA ASP A 118 -15.66 -12.00 -37.20
C ASP A 118 -16.88 -11.72 -38.08
N THR A 119 -16.65 -11.57 -39.36
CA THR A 119 -17.69 -11.30 -40.36
C THR A 119 -18.60 -12.49 -40.59
N THR A 120 -18.22 -13.69 -40.16
CA THR A 120 -19.05 -14.91 -40.35
C THR A 120 -20.13 -15.02 -39.27
N THR A 121 -19.75 -14.66 -38.04
CA THR A 121 -20.65 -14.73 -36.88
C THR A 121 -21.22 -13.35 -36.49
N ASP A 122 -20.73 -12.29 -37.09
CA ASP A 122 -21.02 -10.88 -36.74
C ASP A 122 -20.62 -10.57 -35.27
N ASN A 123 -19.62 -11.25 -34.74
CA ASN A 123 -19.13 -11.04 -33.39
C ASN A 123 -17.96 -10.05 -33.33
N LEU A 124 -18.00 -9.16 -32.36
CA LEU A 124 -16.92 -8.25 -32.02
C LEU A 124 -16.36 -8.63 -30.66
N THR A 125 -15.04 -8.89 -30.61
CA THR A 125 -14.33 -9.11 -29.36
C THR A 125 -13.72 -7.78 -28.88
N ILE A 126 -13.99 -7.41 -27.63
CA ILE A 126 -13.52 -6.19 -26.99
C ILE A 126 -12.71 -6.59 -25.76
N ASN A 127 -11.39 -6.32 -25.77
CA ASN A 127 -10.50 -6.44 -24.61
C ASN A 127 -10.14 -5.03 -24.15
N CYS A 128 -10.37 -4.75 -22.88
CA CYS A 128 -10.17 -3.41 -22.34
C CYS A 128 -9.75 -3.42 -20.87
N ALA A 129 -9.12 -2.33 -20.47
CA ALA A 129 -8.77 -2.06 -19.08
C ALA A 129 -9.20 -0.64 -18.71
N ASP A 130 -9.32 -0.37 -17.42
CA ASP A 130 -9.72 0.95 -16.93
C ASP A 130 -8.71 2.07 -17.28
N PHE A 131 -9.05 3.30 -16.94
CA PHE A 131 -8.23 4.46 -17.29
C PHE A 131 -6.88 4.53 -16.60
N MET A 132 -6.61 3.73 -15.56
CA MET A 132 -5.26 3.57 -15.02
C MET A 132 -4.27 3.10 -16.10
N LYS A 133 -4.76 2.34 -17.09
CA LYS A 133 -3.99 1.92 -18.26
C LYS A 133 -3.46 3.07 -19.13
N LYS A 134 -4.09 4.25 -19.07
CA LYS A 134 -3.58 5.45 -19.75
C LYS A 134 -2.34 6.05 -19.09
N LEU A 135 -2.07 5.68 -17.86
CA LEU A 135 -0.99 6.25 -17.04
C LEU A 135 0.26 5.36 -17.02
N ASP A 136 0.17 4.12 -17.50
CA ASP A 136 1.20 3.09 -17.37
C ASP A 136 2.37 3.19 -18.38
N GLY A 137 2.27 4.10 -19.34
CA GLY A 137 3.31 4.30 -20.36
C GLY A 137 3.17 3.43 -21.61
N THR A 138 2.25 2.46 -21.65
CA THR A 138 2.10 1.58 -22.83
C THR A 138 1.35 2.22 -23.99
N LYS A 139 0.37 3.06 -23.70
CA LYS A 139 -0.36 3.88 -24.69
C LYS A 139 -0.08 5.36 -24.50
N ASN A 140 -0.28 5.84 -23.30
CA ASN A 140 -0.03 7.20 -22.84
C ASN A 140 0.66 7.12 -21.46
N GLY A 141 0.99 8.27 -20.89
CA GLY A 141 1.54 8.34 -19.53
C GLY A 141 3.05 8.10 -19.45
N GLN A 142 3.74 7.75 -20.55
CA GLN A 142 5.20 7.75 -20.57
C GLN A 142 5.69 9.19 -20.66
N LEU A 143 6.57 9.55 -19.74
CA LEU A 143 7.13 10.89 -19.65
C LEU A 143 8.38 11.01 -20.52
N GLY A 144 8.69 12.26 -20.92
CA GLY A 144 9.85 12.53 -21.76
C GLY A 144 11.19 12.31 -21.03
N ALA A 145 12.28 12.66 -21.72
CA ALA A 145 13.65 12.51 -21.20
C ALA A 145 14.00 13.61 -20.15
N LEU A 146 13.14 13.83 -19.19
CA LEU A 146 13.34 14.76 -18.07
C LEU A 146 13.38 13.99 -16.76
N ILE A 147 14.28 14.36 -15.88
CA ILE A 147 14.27 13.91 -14.49
C ILE A 147 13.21 14.73 -13.77
N ILE A 148 12.31 14.05 -13.08
CA ILE A 148 11.25 14.67 -12.28
C ILE A 148 11.62 14.50 -10.82
N SER A 149 11.69 15.61 -10.10
CA SER A 149 12.04 15.62 -8.69
C SER A 149 10.93 16.25 -7.87
N TYR A 150 10.63 15.61 -6.75
CA TYR A 150 9.74 16.12 -5.71
C TYR A 150 10.55 16.15 -4.41
N PRO A 151 11.09 17.32 -4.01
CA PRO A 151 11.84 17.45 -2.78
C PRO A 151 10.93 17.26 -1.57
N ALA A 152 11.49 16.77 -0.46
CA ALA A 152 10.75 16.58 0.80
C ALA A 152 10.30 17.92 1.41
N TYR A 153 11.11 18.94 1.25
CA TYR A 153 10.86 20.29 1.79
C TYR A 153 11.48 21.36 0.90
N LYS A 154 11.07 22.60 1.12
CA LYS A 154 11.69 23.80 0.55
C LYS A 154 12.53 24.46 1.62
N GLU A 155 13.73 24.82 1.25
CA GLU A 155 14.65 25.59 2.11
C GLU A 155 14.74 27.05 1.67
N ASN A 156 15.06 27.89 2.61
CA ASN A 156 15.48 29.25 2.32
C ASN A 156 16.91 29.21 1.73
N GLU A 157 17.08 29.67 0.51
CA GLU A 157 18.38 29.65 -0.19
C GLU A 157 19.48 30.42 0.54
N GLU A 158 19.13 31.41 1.39
CA GLU A 158 20.09 32.24 2.12
C GLU A 158 20.41 31.68 3.52
N THR A 159 19.43 31.05 4.21
CA THR A 159 19.58 30.60 5.61
C THR A 159 19.65 29.10 5.77
N GLY A 160 19.28 28.31 4.74
CA GLY A 160 19.18 26.83 4.81
C GLY A 160 18.08 26.33 5.77
N GLU A 161 17.21 27.20 6.24
CA GLU A 161 16.10 26.82 7.10
C GLU A 161 14.97 26.24 6.27
N VAL A 162 14.35 25.15 6.75
CA VAL A 162 13.14 24.60 6.15
C VAL A 162 12.03 25.64 6.23
N ILE A 163 11.54 26.09 5.07
CA ILE A 163 10.42 27.04 4.97
C ILE A 163 9.10 26.28 5.02
N GLU A 164 9.01 25.17 4.29
CA GLU A 164 7.78 24.44 4.08
C GLU A 164 8.07 22.96 3.74
N TYR A 165 7.38 22.04 4.38
CA TYR A 165 7.39 20.63 3.99
C TYR A 165 6.42 20.39 2.82
N ASN A 166 6.84 19.61 1.86
CA ASN A 166 6.00 19.27 0.72
C ASN A 166 5.02 18.13 1.08
N ILE A 167 3.74 18.38 0.90
CA ILE A 167 2.66 17.46 1.22
C ILE A 167 2.50 16.45 0.07
N ILE A 168 2.41 15.15 0.39
CA ILE A 168 2.27 14.06 -0.60
C ILE A 168 1.05 14.30 -1.49
N ARG A 169 -0.10 14.65 -0.90
CA ARG A 169 -1.32 14.97 -1.65
C ARG A 169 -1.09 16.01 -2.76
N ASN A 170 -0.32 17.05 -2.47
CA ASN A 170 -0.04 18.11 -3.44
C ASN A 170 0.84 17.58 -4.60
N ALA A 171 1.81 16.71 -4.30
CA ALA A 171 2.63 16.08 -5.32
C ALA A 171 1.81 15.14 -6.24
N VAL A 172 0.86 14.39 -5.66
CA VAL A 172 -0.09 13.57 -6.42
C VAL A 172 -0.96 14.44 -7.32
N ILE A 173 -1.52 15.54 -6.81
CA ILE A 173 -2.34 16.49 -7.59
C ILE A 173 -1.50 17.10 -8.73
N GLU A 174 -0.29 17.55 -8.42
CA GLU A 174 0.62 18.11 -9.42
C GLU A 174 0.93 17.10 -10.54
N THR A 175 1.20 15.84 -10.17
CA THR A 175 1.42 14.74 -11.13
C THR A 175 0.21 14.53 -12.03
N LEU A 176 -1.00 14.51 -11.47
CA LEU A 176 -2.24 14.33 -12.23
C LEU A 176 -2.51 15.50 -13.17
N GLU A 177 -2.45 16.73 -12.68
CA GLU A 177 -2.82 17.91 -13.45
C GLU A 177 -1.78 18.31 -14.49
N LYS A 178 -0.49 18.34 -14.09
CA LYS A 178 0.57 18.81 -14.97
C LYS A 178 1.10 17.74 -15.93
N LEU A 179 1.25 16.50 -15.46
CA LEU A 179 1.84 15.41 -16.24
C LEU A 179 0.78 14.58 -16.97
N ALA A 180 -0.34 14.26 -16.32
CA ALA A 180 -1.41 13.46 -16.93
C ALA A 180 -2.57 14.30 -17.50
N ARG A 181 -2.67 15.59 -17.20
CA ARG A 181 -3.78 16.49 -17.58
C ARG A 181 -5.15 16.01 -17.07
N ILE A 182 -5.17 15.40 -15.89
CA ILE A 182 -6.36 14.93 -15.20
C ILE A 182 -6.73 15.97 -14.15
N THR A 183 -7.85 16.67 -14.33
CA THR A 183 -8.36 17.70 -13.42
C THR A 183 -9.55 17.24 -12.59
N ASN A 184 -10.19 16.12 -13.00
CA ASN A 184 -11.29 15.53 -12.24
C ASN A 184 -10.74 14.48 -11.27
N HIS A 185 -10.42 14.90 -10.05
CA HIS A 185 -9.84 14.03 -9.04
C HIS A 185 -10.37 14.35 -7.63
N ARG A 186 -10.32 13.36 -6.75
CA ARG A 186 -10.50 13.45 -5.30
C ARG A 186 -9.34 12.75 -4.63
N ILE A 187 -8.50 13.50 -3.96
CA ILE A 187 -7.30 12.98 -3.31
C ILE A 187 -7.39 13.25 -1.82
N ASP A 188 -7.48 12.19 -1.04
CA ASP A 188 -7.38 12.26 0.41
C ASP A 188 -5.90 12.41 0.81
N ASP A 189 -5.65 12.88 2.02
CA ASP A 189 -4.28 12.99 2.53
C ASP A 189 -3.67 11.59 2.69
N ILE A 190 -2.45 11.44 2.19
CA ILE A 190 -1.61 10.26 2.37
C ILE A 190 -0.61 10.59 3.46
N GLY A 191 -0.53 9.78 4.48
CA GLY A 191 0.37 10.04 5.58
C GLY A 191 0.58 8.84 6.47
N GLU A 192 1.40 9.01 7.47
CA GLU A 192 1.66 7.99 8.47
C GLU A 192 0.33 7.61 9.14
N PHE A 193 0.01 6.32 9.05
CA PHE A 193 -1.25 5.81 9.51
C PHE A 193 -1.08 4.45 10.19
N TYR A 194 -1.57 4.36 11.41
CA TYR A 194 -1.68 3.10 12.11
C TYR A 194 -3.05 2.51 11.84
N ALA A 195 -3.17 1.69 10.79
CA ALA A 195 -4.41 1.00 10.44
C ALA A 195 -4.80 -0.10 11.45
N MET A 196 -4.10 -0.17 12.57
CA MET A 196 -4.37 -1.12 13.64
C MET A 196 -5.46 -0.55 14.54
N PRO A 197 -6.57 -1.28 14.76
CA PRO A 197 -7.69 -0.79 15.56
C PRO A 197 -7.30 -0.36 16.97
N GLU A 198 -6.30 -1.00 17.56
CA GLU A 198 -5.77 -0.69 18.89
C GLU A 198 -5.02 0.66 18.95
N TYR A 199 -4.72 1.27 17.82
CA TYR A 199 -4.04 2.57 17.73
C TYR A 199 -4.94 3.72 17.28
N ASN A 200 -6.24 3.48 17.06
CA ASN A 200 -7.14 4.53 16.58
C ASN A 200 -7.17 5.75 17.50
N ASP A 201 -7.18 5.56 18.83
CA ASP A 201 -7.17 6.68 19.78
C ASP A 201 -5.79 7.39 19.80
N ALA A 202 -4.70 6.65 19.64
CA ALA A 202 -3.36 7.19 19.58
C ALA A 202 -3.08 7.92 18.26
N TRP A 203 -3.78 7.58 17.20
CA TRP A 203 -3.64 8.21 15.90
C TRP A 203 -4.06 9.69 15.88
N GLU A 204 -5.18 10.02 16.49
CA GLU A 204 -5.62 11.42 16.57
C GLU A 204 -4.61 12.28 17.33
N GLN A 205 -4.12 11.76 18.45
CA GLN A 205 -3.08 12.43 19.24
C GLN A 205 -1.79 12.58 18.41
N TYR A 206 -1.36 11.53 17.70
CA TYR A 206 -0.17 11.58 16.84
C TYR A 206 -0.29 12.64 15.75
N ARG A 207 -1.46 12.74 15.09
CA ARG A 207 -1.72 13.77 14.06
C ARG A 207 -1.67 15.20 14.64
N GLU A 208 -2.16 15.40 15.85
CA GLU A 208 -2.09 16.70 16.51
C GLU A 208 -0.65 17.06 16.86
N GLU A 209 0.14 16.11 17.38
CA GLU A 209 1.54 16.31 17.74
C GLU A 209 2.46 16.51 16.53
N ASN A 210 2.12 15.92 15.37
CA ASN A 210 2.89 15.98 14.13
C ASN A 210 2.14 16.70 13.00
N ALA A 211 1.38 17.73 13.33
CA ALA A 211 0.48 18.41 12.40
C ALA A 211 1.15 18.89 11.10
N ASP A 212 2.42 19.27 11.18
CA ASP A 212 3.18 19.83 10.05
C ASP A 212 3.89 18.76 9.20
N THR A 213 4.00 17.50 9.66
CA THR A 213 4.87 16.49 9.03
C THR A 213 4.20 15.14 8.74
N TRP A 214 3.05 14.82 9.34
CA TRP A 214 2.44 13.49 9.25
C TRP A 214 2.05 13.03 7.83
N ASN A 215 1.83 13.98 6.91
CA ASN A 215 1.40 13.74 5.51
C ASN A 215 2.37 14.31 4.48
N THR A 216 3.62 14.51 4.87
CA THR A 216 4.65 15.10 4.02
C THR A 216 5.47 14.03 3.30
N ILE A 217 6.16 14.43 2.24
CA ILE A 217 7.13 13.59 1.56
C ILE A 217 8.30 13.35 2.53
N PRO A 218 8.57 12.10 2.94
CA PRO A 218 9.54 11.82 4.00
C PRO A 218 11.01 12.02 3.55
N PHE A 219 11.27 11.96 2.23
CA PHE A 219 12.57 12.16 1.61
C PHE A 219 12.41 12.49 0.12
N ASP A 220 13.40 13.12 -0.47
CA ASP A 220 13.36 13.53 -1.88
C ASP A 220 13.06 12.35 -2.80
N GLN A 221 12.10 12.56 -3.70
CA GLN A 221 11.70 11.60 -4.71
C GLN A 221 12.24 12.03 -6.06
N GLU A 222 13.06 11.18 -6.69
CA GLU A 222 13.60 11.41 -8.02
C GLU A 222 13.15 10.28 -8.97
N PHE A 223 12.60 10.67 -10.10
CA PHE A 223 12.14 9.74 -11.12
C PHE A 223 12.98 9.88 -12.38
N SER A 224 13.47 8.75 -12.86
CA SER A 224 14.30 8.71 -14.05
C SER A 224 13.54 9.12 -15.31
N ALA A 225 14.28 9.62 -16.30
CA ALA A 225 13.74 9.94 -17.61
C ALA A 225 13.05 8.72 -18.26
N GLY A 226 11.86 8.95 -18.81
CA GLY A 226 11.05 7.91 -19.44
C GLY A 226 10.20 7.07 -18.48
N CYS A 227 10.14 7.42 -17.20
CA CYS A 227 9.20 6.79 -16.27
C CYS A 227 7.74 7.04 -16.67
N SER A 228 6.81 6.29 -16.12
CA SER A 228 5.39 6.48 -16.35
C SER A 228 4.76 7.34 -15.25
N VAL A 229 3.68 8.03 -15.58
CA VAL A 229 2.86 8.74 -14.58
C VAL A 229 2.38 7.76 -13.51
N LEU A 230 1.97 6.56 -13.90
CA LEU A 230 1.51 5.53 -12.98
C LEU A 230 2.59 5.16 -11.96
N SER A 231 3.87 5.02 -12.39
CA SER A 231 4.96 4.71 -11.46
C SER A 231 5.18 5.80 -10.42
N ILE A 232 5.04 7.07 -10.78
CA ILE A 232 5.13 8.19 -9.83
C ILE A 232 3.99 8.12 -8.80
N LEU A 233 2.76 7.92 -9.28
CA LEU A 233 1.57 7.83 -8.41
C LEU A 233 1.66 6.63 -7.44
N ILE A 234 2.10 5.47 -7.93
CA ILE A 234 2.31 4.27 -7.11
C ILE A 234 3.37 4.54 -6.03
N THR A 235 4.49 5.18 -6.39
CA THR A 235 5.52 5.54 -5.41
C THR A 235 4.95 6.39 -4.28
N PHE A 236 4.15 7.41 -4.60
CA PHE A 236 3.52 8.23 -3.56
C PHE A 236 2.47 7.47 -2.74
N ARG A 237 1.66 6.61 -3.39
CA ARG A 237 0.67 5.77 -2.69
C ARG A 237 1.35 4.83 -1.69
N ASP A 238 2.48 4.24 -2.07
CA ASP A 238 3.15 3.18 -1.33
C ASP A 238 4.15 3.71 -0.28
N LEU A 239 4.31 5.05 -0.16
CA LEU A 239 5.05 5.64 0.96
C LEU A 239 4.44 5.22 2.31
N TYR A 240 3.12 5.11 2.36
CA TYR A 240 2.40 4.64 3.54
C TYR A 240 1.40 3.54 3.17
N PRO A 241 1.18 2.54 4.03
CA PRO A 241 0.29 1.42 3.74
C PRO A 241 -1.19 1.82 3.70
N ASN A 242 -2.00 0.99 3.06
CA ASN A 242 -3.46 1.09 3.01
C ASN A 242 -4.06 2.22 2.18
N TYR A 243 -3.38 2.69 1.18
CA TYR A 243 -3.97 3.60 0.21
C TYR A 243 -4.24 2.90 -1.12
N GLU A 244 -5.29 3.36 -1.80
CA GLU A 244 -5.65 2.92 -3.14
C GLU A 244 -5.78 4.11 -4.08
N MET A 245 -5.48 3.87 -5.36
CA MET A 245 -5.67 4.83 -6.44
C MET A 245 -6.41 4.16 -7.58
N PHE A 246 -7.48 4.79 -8.07
CA PHE A 246 -8.32 4.24 -9.12
C PHE A 246 -9.22 5.31 -9.76
N PHE A 247 -9.83 4.96 -10.89
CA PHE A 247 -10.93 5.76 -11.45
C PHE A 247 -12.27 5.19 -10.99
N ASP A 248 -13.14 6.06 -10.51
CA ASP A 248 -14.50 5.69 -10.11
C ASP A 248 -15.33 5.18 -11.31
N MET A 249 -16.16 4.16 -11.07
CA MET A 249 -16.96 3.53 -12.14
C MET A 249 -17.98 4.46 -12.78
N GLU A 250 -18.61 5.30 -11.97
CA GLU A 250 -19.73 6.13 -12.39
C GLU A 250 -19.26 7.50 -12.88
N SER A 251 -18.54 8.20 -12.03
CA SER A 251 -18.13 9.59 -12.29
C SER A 251 -16.87 9.70 -13.14
N ASN A 252 -16.10 8.61 -13.29
CA ASN A 252 -14.77 8.62 -13.90
C ASN A 252 -13.83 9.64 -13.26
N THR A 253 -13.99 9.87 -11.98
CA THR A 253 -13.12 10.69 -11.15
C THR A 253 -11.92 9.87 -10.72
N PHE A 254 -10.71 10.41 -10.81
CA PHE A 254 -9.55 9.77 -10.19
C PHE A 254 -9.63 9.92 -8.68
N ILE A 255 -9.56 8.80 -7.95
CA ILE A 255 -9.68 8.76 -6.50
C ILE A 255 -8.39 8.21 -5.91
N CYS A 256 -7.88 8.91 -4.90
CA CYS A 256 -6.90 8.39 -3.95
C CYS A 256 -7.52 8.43 -2.57
N GLN A 257 -7.64 7.29 -1.92
CA GLN A 257 -8.24 7.18 -0.60
C GLN A 257 -7.64 6.03 0.19
N MET A 258 -7.90 6.03 1.50
CA MET A 258 -7.55 4.92 2.36
C MET A 258 -8.45 3.71 2.09
N VAL A 259 -7.87 2.50 2.12
CA VAL A 259 -8.65 1.26 2.05
C VAL A 259 -9.39 1.08 3.36
N PRO A 260 -10.72 0.90 3.34
CA PRO A 260 -11.53 0.72 4.53
C PRO A 260 -11.05 -0.47 5.37
N SER A 261 -10.91 -0.25 6.66
CA SER A 261 -10.71 -1.33 7.62
C SER A 261 -12.02 -2.08 7.87
N CYS A 262 -11.95 -3.37 8.21
CA CYS A 262 -13.13 -4.12 8.65
C CYS A 262 -13.74 -3.59 9.96
N TYR A 263 -13.14 -2.61 10.58
CA TYR A 263 -13.59 -1.94 11.81
C TYR A 263 -14.34 -0.62 11.56
N GLU A 264 -14.42 -0.17 10.32
CA GLU A 264 -15.25 0.99 9.98
C GLU A 264 -16.74 0.64 10.07
N ASP A 265 -17.58 1.64 10.38
CA ASP A 265 -19.01 1.40 10.63
C ASP A 265 -19.83 1.26 9.34
N ASP A 266 -19.36 1.80 8.23
CA ASP A 266 -20.09 1.80 6.97
C ASP A 266 -20.06 0.42 6.30
N ILE A 267 -21.20 -0.25 6.27
CA ILE A 267 -21.38 -1.53 5.57
C ILE A 267 -21.98 -1.29 4.20
N TYR A 268 -21.24 -1.70 3.16
CA TYR A 268 -21.66 -1.57 1.76
C TYR A 268 -22.78 -2.53 1.38
N ILE A 269 -22.70 -3.78 1.84
CA ILE A 269 -23.73 -4.81 1.66
C ILE A 269 -23.89 -5.58 2.96
N ASP A 270 -25.14 -5.78 3.36
CA ASP A 270 -25.47 -6.59 4.52
C ASP A 270 -25.61 -8.09 4.19
N ASN A 271 -25.53 -8.91 5.24
CA ASN A 271 -25.67 -10.35 5.14
C ASN A 271 -27.03 -10.75 4.56
N SER A 272 -28.10 -10.04 4.88
CA SER A 272 -29.46 -10.41 4.45
C SER A 272 -29.61 -10.30 2.93
N PHE A 273 -28.92 -9.37 2.31
CA PHE A 273 -28.86 -9.24 0.86
C PHE A 273 -28.08 -10.40 0.25
N LEU A 274 -26.84 -10.64 0.73
CA LEU A 274 -25.96 -11.67 0.19
C LEU A 274 -26.57 -13.07 0.28
N GLN A 275 -27.19 -13.42 1.39
CA GLN A 275 -27.84 -14.71 1.59
C GLN A 275 -28.99 -14.99 0.58
N ARG A 276 -29.67 -13.94 0.11
CA ARG A 276 -30.76 -14.09 -0.88
C ARG A 276 -30.26 -14.36 -2.30
N VAL A 277 -29.06 -13.94 -2.63
CA VAL A 277 -28.47 -14.06 -3.98
C VAL A 277 -27.37 -15.08 -4.05
N LEU A 278 -27.02 -15.72 -2.93
CA LEU A 278 -25.96 -16.72 -2.81
C LEU A 278 -26.28 -17.99 -3.60
N ILE A 279 -25.30 -18.45 -4.38
CA ILE A 279 -25.34 -19.70 -5.13
C ILE A 279 -24.41 -20.74 -4.49
N SER A 280 -23.19 -20.34 -4.16
CA SER A 280 -22.21 -21.21 -3.52
C SER A 280 -21.24 -20.42 -2.64
N GLU A 281 -20.69 -21.10 -1.65
CA GLU A 281 -19.70 -20.57 -0.72
C GLU A 281 -18.52 -21.53 -0.66
N ASN A 282 -17.31 -20.99 -0.70
CA ASN A 282 -16.08 -21.70 -0.44
C ASN A 282 -15.25 -20.89 0.56
N THR A 283 -14.89 -21.53 1.65
CA THR A 283 -14.14 -20.90 2.74
C THR A 283 -12.77 -21.51 2.84
N THR A 284 -11.76 -20.69 2.91
CA THR A 284 -10.36 -21.11 3.07
C THR A 284 -9.73 -20.31 4.20
N VAL A 285 -9.28 -21.00 5.23
CA VAL A 285 -8.40 -20.40 6.24
C VAL A 285 -6.98 -20.76 5.85
N ASP A 286 -6.20 -19.76 5.50
CA ASP A 286 -4.81 -19.97 5.13
C ASP A 286 -3.94 -19.92 6.38
N MET A 287 -3.44 -21.10 6.77
CA MET A 287 -2.52 -21.26 7.91
C MET A 287 -1.05 -21.06 7.50
N THR A 288 -0.78 -21.02 6.19
CA THR A 288 0.60 -20.92 5.68
C THR A 288 1.08 -19.46 5.58
N THR A 289 0.17 -18.51 5.64
CA THR A 289 0.47 -17.07 5.56
C THR A 289 0.93 -16.46 6.88
N VAL A 290 0.73 -17.17 8.01
CA VAL A 290 1.12 -16.65 9.32
C VAL A 290 2.64 -16.44 9.38
N ARG A 291 3.02 -15.22 9.79
CA ARG A 291 4.39 -14.83 10.08
C ARG A 291 4.44 -14.18 11.45
N ASN A 292 5.56 -14.31 12.15
CA ASN A 292 5.73 -13.69 13.46
C ASN A 292 7.02 -12.88 13.59
N ILE A 293 7.76 -12.81 12.51
CA ILE A 293 8.91 -11.93 12.35
C ILE A 293 8.76 -11.27 10.98
N CYS A 294 8.83 -9.96 10.92
CA CYS A 294 8.97 -9.24 9.66
C CYS A 294 10.32 -8.52 9.66
N GLU A 295 11.10 -8.79 8.63
CA GLU A 295 12.40 -8.20 8.38
C GLU A 295 12.31 -7.33 7.13
N VAL A 296 12.57 -6.04 7.28
CA VAL A 296 12.52 -5.06 6.17
C VAL A 296 13.91 -4.56 5.87
N TRP A 297 14.34 -4.76 4.63
CA TRP A 297 15.54 -4.18 4.05
C TRP A 297 15.15 -3.02 3.15
N GLY A 298 15.63 -1.84 3.48
CA GLY A 298 15.42 -0.63 2.68
C GLY A 298 16.52 -0.37 1.66
N LYS A 299 16.72 0.90 1.33
CA LYS A 299 17.73 1.35 0.37
C LYS A 299 19.14 0.96 0.81
N VAL A 300 19.88 0.34 -0.08
CA VAL A 300 21.31 0.04 0.11
C VAL A 300 22.13 1.12 -0.59
N ILE A 301 23.03 1.76 0.14
CA ILE A 301 24.02 2.70 -0.39
C ILE A 301 25.35 1.97 -0.47
N GLU A 302 25.92 1.81 -1.66
CA GLU A 302 27.24 1.19 -1.79
C GLU A 302 28.33 2.08 -1.20
N VAL A 303 29.19 1.50 -0.36
CA VAL A 303 30.37 2.17 0.20
C VAL A 303 31.65 1.42 -0.16
N ASP A 304 32.71 2.17 -0.44
CA ASP A 304 34.01 1.61 -0.80
C ASP A 304 34.75 1.11 0.45
N PHE A 305 34.54 1.78 1.58
CA PHE A 305 35.25 1.53 2.85
C PHE A 305 34.28 1.58 4.01
N TYR A 306 34.49 0.74 5.03
CA TYR A 306 33.63 0.63 6.20
C TYR A 306 34.39 0.41 7.50
N SER A 307 33.86 0.99 8.59
CA SER A 307 34.32 0.72 9.96
C SER A 307 33.18 0.72 10.96
N GLU A 308 33.16 -0.30 11.82
CA GLU A 308 32.28 -0.35 13.01
C GLU A 308 32.88 0.40 14.20
N GLU A 309 34.20 0.58 14.23
CA GLU A 309 34.90 1.23 15.32
C GLU A 309 34.96 2.74 15.08
N CYS A 310 34.18 3.48 15.84
CA CYS A 310 34.18 4.94 15.80
C CYS A 310 34.14 5.49 17.23
N THR A 311 34.96 6.51 17.48
CA THR A 311 34.93 7.26 18.74
C THR A 311 34.37 8.66 18.50
N TYR A 312 33.68 9.20 19.50
CA TYR A 312 33.09 10.55 19.41
C TYR A 312 33.61 11.44 20.54
N THR A 313 34.30 12.50 20.17
CA THR A 313 34.84 13.47 21.14
C THR A 313 34.81 14.86 20.53
N ASN A 314 34.30 15.83 21.24
CA ASN A 314 34.23 17.24 20.82
C ASN A 314 33.54 17.45 19.46
N ASN A 315 32.45 16.73 19.20
CA ASN A 315 31.71 16.74 17.93
C ASN A 315 32.51 16.23 16.72
N ILE A 316 33.54 15.42 16.97
CA ILE A 316 34.37 14.79 15.93
C ILE A 316 34.19 13.27 16.04
N TYR A 317 33.81 12.65 14.93
CA TYR A 317 33.78 11.20 14.75
C TYR A 317 35.14 10.75 14.24
N SER A 318 35.86 9.95 15.03
CA SER A 318 37.17 9.44 14.66
C SER A 318 37.13 7.94 14.46
N SER A 319 37.57 7.47 13.31
CA SER A 319 37.55 6.07 12.94
C SER A 319 38.82 5.66 12.21
N THR A 320 39.26 4.41 12.41
CA THR A 320 40.32 3.79 11.66
C THR A 320 39.72 2.78 10.70
N ILE A 321 39.92 2.98 9.40
CA ILE A 321 39.42 2.13 8.33
C ILE A 321 40.58 1.36 7.69
N PRO A 322 40.69 0.04 7.88
CA PRO A 322 41.72 -0.77 7.25
C PRO A 322 41.64 -0.69 5.72
N GLY A 323 42.78 -0.54 5.07
CA GLY A 323 42.86 -0.48 3.60
C GLY A 323 42.55 0.90 3.01
N TYR A 324 42.13 1.88 3.80
CA TYR A 324 41.98 3.26 3.37
C TYR A 324 43.27 4.02 3.76
N GLU A 325 44.17 4.21 2.79
CA GLU A 325 45.53 4.64 3.06
C GLU A 325 45.85 5.99 2.40
N ASN A 326 46.83 6.69 2.99
CA ASN A 326 47.49 7.91 2.55
C ASN A 326 46.73 9.22 2.75
N GLU A 327 45.57 9.44 2.18
CA GLU A 327 44.80 10.70 2.29
C GLU A 327 43.34 10.49 1.85
N TYR A 328 42.49 11.52 2.04
CA TYR A 328 41.15 11.54 1.48
C TYR A 328 41.18 11.68 -0.04
N PHE A 329 40.53 10.78 -0.77
CA PHE A 329 40.37 10.84 -2.21
C PHE A 329 38.99 11.36 -2.61
N ASN A 330 38.96 12.10 -3.70
CA ASN A 330 37.71 12.65 -4.23
C ASN A 330 36.84 11.54 -4.85
N GLY A 331 35.65 11.37 -4.35
CA GLY A 331 34.66 10.41 -4.83
C GLY A 331 34.53 9.15 -3.98
N ASP A 332 35.45 8.91 -3.02
CA ASP A 332 35.35 7.76 -2.12
C ASP A 332 34.10 7.84 -1.26
N SER A 333 33.48 6.70 -1.03
CA SER A 333 32.34 6.51 -0.14
C SER A 333 32.74 5.70 1.11
N ILE A 334 32.37 6.20 2.27
CA ILE A 334 32.79 5.66 3.58
C ILE A 334 31.57 5.40 4.42
N GLY A 335 31.44 4.18 4.97
CA GLY A 335 30.45 3.81 5.96
C GLY A 335 31.02 3.82 7.38
N ILE A 336 30.32 4.47 8.31
CA ILE A 336 30.74 4.53 9.72
C ILE A 336 29.55 4.34 10.64
N LYS A 337 29.73 3.48 11.65
CA LYS A 337 28.79 3.31 12.75
C LYS A 337 28.93 4.47 13.75
N ILE A 338 27.84 5.18 14.01
CA ILE A 338 27.82 6.39 14.81
C ILE A 338 27.61 6.04 16.29
N PRO A 339 28.55 6.36 17.20
CA PRO A 339 28.42 6.01 18.62
C PRO A 339 27.53 6.97 19.44
N SER A 340 27.34 8.21 18.97
CA SER A 340 26.54 9.23 19.67
C SER A 340 25.96 10.22 18.68
N ALA A 341 24.81 10.82 18.99
CA ALA A 341 24.22 11.87 18.19
C ALA A 341 25.15 13.08 18.05
N ASN A 342 25.14 13.70 16.87
CA ASN A 342 25.95 14.88 16.60
C ASN A 342 25.33 16.16 17.17
N LEU A 343 26.19 17.13 17.43
CA LEU A 343 25.82 18.55 17.56
C LEU A 343 25.93 19.24 16.19
N ASP A 344 25.56 20.53 16.11
CA ASP A 344 25.73 21.32 14.91
C ASP A 344 27.19 21.35 14.44
N ASN A 345 27.41 21.38 13.12
CA ASN A 345 28.73 21.40 12.50
C ASN A 345 29.61 20.20 12.90
N ALA A 346 29.06 19.01 12.89
CA ALA A 346 29.80 17.80 13.16
C ALA A 346 30.93 17.56 12.15
N GLN A 347 31.99 16.92 12.63
CA GLN A 347 33.18 16.66 11.86
C GLN A 347 33.57 15.18 11.92
N ILE A 348 34.38 14.75 10.96
CA ILE A 348 34.88 13.39 10.86
C ILE A 348 36.40 13.38 10.65
N SER A 349 37.08 12.42 11.24
CA SER A 349 38.52 12.16 11.06
C SER A 349 38.74 10.68 10.80
N ILE A 350 39.30 10.35 9.62
CA ILE A 350 39.59 8.95 9.24
C ILE A 350 41.09 8.76 9.16
N ASN A 351 41.61 7.71 9.79
CA ASN A 351 43.01 7.31 9.76
C ASN A 351 44.00 8.47 10.04
N ASP A 352 43.60 9.44 10.85
CA ASP A 352 44.38 10.64 11.17
C ASP A 352 44.74 11.54 9.95
N PHE A 353 44.01 11.44 8.83
CA PHE A 353 44.22 12.28 7.63
C PHE A 353 43.84 13.74 7.83
N GLY A 354 43.33 14.06 9.02
CA GLY A 354 42.84 15.38 9.38
C GLY A 354 41.33 15.43 9.55
N VAL A 355 40.87 16.47 10.19
CA VAL A 355 39.45 16.68 10.50
C VAL A 355 38.77 17.41 9.37
N ILE A 356 37.69 16.87 8.85
CA ILE A 356 36.86 17.47 7.80
C ILE A 356 35.42 17.61 8.29
N GLY A 357 34.74 18.67 7.82
CA GLY A 357 33.32 18.88 8.16
C GLY A 357 32.40 17.91 7.44
N ILE A 358 31.28 17.57 8.08
CA ILE A 358 30.19 16.81 7.50
C ILE A 358 29.12 17.76 6.99
N PHE A 359 28.75 17.61 5.73
CA PHE A 359 27.83 18.48 5.01
C PHE A 359 26.66 17.71 4.44
N ASN A 360 25.55 18.40 4.25
CA ASN A 360 24.45 17.90 3.44
C ASN A 360 24.78 18.09 1.95
N GLU A 361 24.61 17.07 1.12
CA GLU A 361 24.93 17.15 -0.30
C GLU A 361 24.03 18.11 -1.07
N ALA A 362 22.79 18.27 -0.65
CA ALA A 362 21.80 19.07 -1.35
C ALA A 362 22.09 20.58 -1.32
N ASN A 363 22.58 21.08 -0.17
CA ASN A 363 22.76 22.53 0.04
C ASN A 363 24.20 22.96 0.35
N ASP A 364 25.15 22.02 0.42
CA ASP A 364 26.54 22.26 0.80
C ASP A 364 26.72 22.90 2.21
N GLU A 365 25.76 22.69 3.11
CA GLU A 365 25.78 23.17 4.48
C GLU A 365 26.19 22.09 5.48
N PRO A 366 26.79 22.47 6.63
CA PRO A 366 27.05 21.51 7.71
C PRO A 366 25.76 20.86 8.21
N ILE A 367 25.81 19.58 8.56
CA ILE A 367 24.66 18.88 9.13
C ILE A 367 24.24 19.49 10.48
N LYS A 368 22.93 19.52 10.73
CA LYS A 368 22.33 20.00 11.99
C LYS A 368 22.51 19.01 13.13
N ALA A 369 22.33 19.46 14.36
CA ALA A 369 22.32 18.60 15.53
C ALA A 369 21.28 17.46 15.40
N ASN A 370 21.59 16.28 15.94
CA ASN A 370 20.75 15.08 15.93
C ASN A 370 20.41 14.51 14.54
N THR A 371 21.12 14.90 13.48
CA THR A 371 21.00 14.30 12.15
C THR A 371 21.52 12.85 12.14
N LEU A 372 22.64 12.60 12.84
CA LEU A 372 23.21 11.26 12.98
C LEU A 372 22.75 10.65 14.30
N LYS A 373 22.12 9.49 14.25
CA LYS A 373 21.58 8.80 15.42
C LYS A 373 22.58 7.77 15.97
N PRO A 374 22.64 7.55 17.31
CA PRO A 374 23.51 6.53 17.90
C PRO A 374 23.20 5.13 17.39
N ASN A 375 24.25 4.32 17.23
CA ASN A 375 24.24 2.93 16.79
C ASN A 375 23.80 2.69 15.33
N GLU A 376 23.52 3.74 14.58
CA GLU A 376 23.21 3.68 13.16
C GLU A 376 24.47 3.82 12.31
N ILE A 377 24.44 3.22 11.11
CA ILE A 377 25.54 3.29 10.14
C ILE A 377 25.17 4.28 9.05
N TYR A 378 26.03 5.26 8.87
CA TYR A 378 25.83 6.28 7.83
C TYR A 378 26.92 6.22 6.78
N ALA A 379 26.53 6.48 5.54
CA ALA A 379 27.42 6.58 4.40
C ALA A 379 27.75 8.05 4.11
N PHE A 380 29.02 8.29 3.87
CA PHE A 380 29.56 9.62 3.56
C PHE A 380 30.35 9.56 2.25
N LYS A 381 30.18 10.56 1.39
CA LYS A 381 30.97 10.73 0.18
C LYS A 381 32.02 11.80 0.36
N ILE A 382 33.26 11.47 0.09
CA ILE A 382 34.37 12.43 0.17
C ILE A 382 34.42 13.25 -1.12
N LYS A 383 34.38 14.59 -0.99
CA LYS A 383 34.61 15.48 -2.12
C LYS A 383 35.79 16.40 -1.83
N LYS A 384 36.72 16.45 -2.78
CA LYS A 384 37.93 17.29 -2.75
C LYS A 384 37.84 18.33 -3.85
N LYS A 385 37.79 19.59 -3.49
CA LYS A 385 37.70 20.72 -4.43
C LYS A 385 38.85 21.68 -4.21
N ARG A 386 39.49 22.11 -5.29
CA ARG A 386 40.55 23.12 -5.20
C ARG A 386 39.98 24.54 -5.21
N VAL A 387 40.13 25.24 -4.09
CA VAL A 387 39.68 26.64 -3.91
C VAL A 387 40.89 27.47 -3.55
N ASP A 388 41.16 28.57 -4.27
CA ASP A 388 42.28 29.47 -4.04
C ASP A 388 43.66 28.80 -3.87
N LYS A 389 43.90 27.77 -4.66
CA LYS A 389 45.12 26.93 -4.67
C LYS A 389 45.25 26.00 -3.43
N GLN A 390 44.28 25.94 -2.57
CA GLN A 390 44.23 24.99 -1.46
C GLN A 390 43.16 23.90 -1.74
N ASP A 391 43.47 22.70 -1.34
CA ASP A 391 42.48 21.58 -1.42
C ASP A 391 41.55 21.66 -0.22
N VAL A 392 40.27 21.90 -0.46
CA VAL A 392 39.21 21.81 0.53
C VAL A 392 38.55 20.43 0.43
N VAL A 393 38.56 19.69 1.53
CA VAL A 393 37.97 18.35 1.61
C VAL A 393 36.74 18.41 2.50
N LYS A 394 35.63 17.86 2.04
CA LYS A 394 34.36 17.77 2.76
C LYS A 394 33.83 16.33 2.70
N ALA A 395 33.16 15.91 3.76
CA ALA A 395 32.37 14.67 3.78
C ALA A 395 30.88 15.02 3.58
N TYR A 396 30.25 14.45 2.58
CA TYR A 396 28.82 14.65 2.31
C TYR A 396 28.04 13.46 2.80
N LEU A 397 27.02 13.70 3.62
CA LEU A 397 26.11 12.66 4.10
C LEU A 397 25.26 12.14 2.95
N LEU A 398 25.36 10.84 2.66
CA LEU A 398 24.53 10.15 1.66
C LEU A 398 23.24 9.57 2.24
N GLY A 399 23.21 9.29 3.56
CA GLY A 399 22.11 8.65 4.25
C GLY A 399 22.57 7.47 5.11
N GLN A 400 21.61 6.70 5.61
CA GLN A 400 21.92 5.45 6.32
C GLN A 400 22.39 4.38 5.33
N TRP A 401 23.50 3.72 5.64
CA TRP A 401 24.13 2.79 4.70
C TRP A 401 23.33 1.51 4.50
N GLN A 402 22.91 0.89 5.58
CA GLN A 402 22.09 -0.32 5.55
C GLN A 402 20.81 -0.04 6.31
N VAL A 403 19.76 0.21 5.56
CA VAL A 403 18.44 0.37 6.15
C VAL A 403 17.87 -1.01 6.41
N HIS A 404 17.81 -1.37 7.69
CA HIS A 404 17.39 -2.70 8.11
C HIS A 404 16.68 -2.64 9.46
N ALA A 405 15.46 -3.15 9.52
CA ALA A 405 14.71 -3.25 10.77
C ALA A 405 13.92 -4.55 10.85
N ILE A 406 13.69 -5.01 12.07
CA ILE A 406 12.92 -6.21 12.36
C ILE A 406 11.82 -5.88 13.35
N ASN A 407 10.62 -6.39 13.10
CA ASN A 407 9.56 -6.44 14.08
C ASN A 407 9.22 -7.90 14.43
N VAL A 408 9.14 -8.21 15.72
CA VAL A 408 8.91 -9.55 16.25
C VAL A 408 7.63 -9.60 17.07
N LEU A 409 6.76 -10.54 16.78
CA LEU A 409 5.59 -10.83 17.60
C LEU A 409 5.98 -11.72 18.80
N THR A 410 5.83 -11.18 20.00
CA THR A 410 6.21 -11.84 21.26
C THR A 410 5.11 -11.76 22.31
N ASN A 411 5.15 -12.64 23.29
CA ASN A 411 4.27 -12.57 24.48
C ASN A 411 4.78 -11.59 25.55
N GLY A 412 5.94 -10.95 25.33
CA GLY A 412 6.56 -10.01 26.24
C GLY A 412 7.23 -10.63 27.47
N LYS A 413 7.35 -11.97 27.52
CA LYS A 413 7.96 -12.67 28.65
C LYS A 413 9.36 -13.17 28.27
N LYS A 414 10.25 -13.19 29.23
CA LYS A 414 11.57 -13.82 29.10
C LYS A 414 11.43 -15.31 28.80
N SER A 415 12.17 -15.80 27.83
CA SER A 415 12.14 -17.23 27.45
C SER A 415 12.79 -18.15 28.50
N GLY A 416 13.77 -17.63 29.23
CA GLY A 416 14.59 -18.40 30.15
C GLY A 416 15.48 -19.46 29.47
N LYS A 417 15.54 -19.45 28.14
CA LYS A 417 16.40 -20.33 27.33
C LYS A 417 17.54 -19.52 26.74
N PHE A 418 18.70 -20.11 26.61
CA PHE A 418 19.88 -19.44 26.08
C PHE A 418 20.44 -20.19 24.88
N VAL A 419 20.98 -19.42 23.94
CA VAL A 419 21.64 -19.91 22.73
C VAL A 419 23.05 -19.34 22.71
N THR A 420 24.03 -20.20 22.47
CA THR A 420 25.44 -19.81 22.37
C THR A 420 25.77 -19.44 20.93
N SER A 421 26.30 -18.26 20.70
CA SER A 421 26.76 -17.81 19.38
C SER A 421 28.13 -18.41 19.01
N SER A 422 28.56 -18.19 17.78
CA SER A 422 29.83 -18.73 17.25
C SER A 422 31.08 -18.19 17.97
N ASP A 423 30.98 -17.04 18.62
CA ASP A 423 32.03 -16.42 19.45
C ASP A 423 32.04 -16.92 20.91
N GLY A 424 31.08 -17.78 21.31
CA GLY A 424 30.97 -18.38 22.62
C GLY A 424 30.14 -17.58 23.62
N GLU A 425 29.54 -16.47 23.22
CA GLU A 425 28.65 -15.70 24.07
C GLU A 425 27.22 -16.30 24.09
N GLU A 426 26.56 -16.18 25.26
CA GLU A 426 25.20 -16.68 25.45
C GLU A 426 24.17 -15.55 25.38
N TYR A 427 23.15 -15.75 24.57
CA TYR A 427 22.04 -14.83 24.37
C TYR A 427 20.73 -15.48 24.84
N GLU A 428 19.91 -14.74 25.58
CA GLU A 428 18.57 -15.22 25.91
C GLU A 428 17.72 -15.27 24.61
N LEU A 429 17.18 -16.46 24.32
CA LEU A 429 16.38 -16.72 23.14
C LEU A 429 15.21 -15.73 23.06
N TYR A 430 15.01 -15.11 21.90
CA TYR A 430 14.00 -14.10 21.60
C TYR A 430 14.16 -12.76 22.34
N SER A 431 15.31 -12.51 22.95
CA SER A 431 15.66 -11.17 23.45
C SER A 431 16.03 -10.23 22.30
N LYS A 432 16.12 -8.93 22.59
CA LYS A 432 16.59 -7.94 21.62
C LYS A 432 18.01 -8.25 21.15
N GLU A 433 18.88 -8.56 22.08
CA GLU A 433 20.28 -8.90 21.84
C GLU A 433 20.41 -10.18 20.99
N TYR A 434 19.50 -11.15 21.18
CA TYR A 434 19.42 -12.34 20.35
C TYR A 434 19.15 -11.96 18.89
N PHE A 435 18.11 -11.19 18.60
CA PHE A 435 17.79 -10.79 17.23
C PHE A 435 18.86 -9.88 16.63
N GLN A 436 19.42 -8.96 17.41
CA GLN A 436 20.55 -8.14 16.96
C GLN A 436 21.74 -9.00 16.50
N LYS A 437 22.07 -10.03 17.26
CA LYS A 437 23.21 -10.91 16.96
C LYS A 437 22.93 -11.86 15.79
N PHE A 438 21.81 -12.58 15.83
CA PHE A 438 21.56 -13.68 14.88
C PHE A 438 20.95 -13.21 13.55
N TYR A 439 20.31 -12.05 13.52
CA TYR A 439 19.79 -11.41 12.30
C TYR A 439 20.66 -10.26 11.82
N ASN A 440 21.73 -9.93 12.52
CA ASN A 440 22.61 -8.81 12.20
C ASN A 440 21.84 -7.50 11.97
N CYS A 441 20.90 -7.20 12.86
CA CYS A 441 20.01 -6.05 12.76
C CYS A 441 20.03 -5.24 14.06
N GLU A 442 20.46 -3.98 13.98
CA GLU A 442 20.51 -3.10 15.16
C GLU A 442 19.11 -2.63 15.60
N ARG A 443 18.20 -2.41 14.61
CA ARG A 443 16.84 -1.92 14.86
C ARG A 443 15.87 -3.10 15.01
N VAL A 444 15.65 -3.51 16.26
CA VAL A 444 14.73 -4.60 16.62
C VAL A 444 13.62 -4.05 17.50
N ASP A 445 12.40 -4.12 17.02
CA ASP A 445 11.19 -3.73 17.72
C ASP A 445 10.28 -4.94 17.99
N PHE A 446 9.41 -4.83 18.98
CA PHE A 446 8.53 -5.92 19.39
C PHE A 446 7.07 -5.50 19.35
N THR A 447 6.25 -6.34 18.75
CA THR A 447 4.79 -6.30 18.91
C THR A 447 4.42 -7.29 20.01
N ILE A 448 3.95 -6.78 21.15
CA ILE A 448 3.67 -7.61 22.33
C ILE A 448 2.18 -7.95 22.39
N ILE A 449 1.88 -9.25 22.24
CA ILE A 449 0.52 -9.78 22.38
C ILE A 449 0.60 -11.01 23.27
N ALA A 450 0.33 -10.81 24.56
CA ALA A 450 0.59 -11.80 25.61
C ALA A 450 -0.04 -13.18 25.35
N ASN A 451 -1.20 -13.23 24.72
CA ASN A 451 -1.99 -14.45 24.57
C ASN A 451 -2.09 -14.92 23.11
N SER A 452 -1.47 -14.24 22.15
CA SER A 452 -1.50 -14.71 20.76
C SER A 452 -0.95 -16.13 20.64
N PRO A 453 -1.60 -17.01 19.87
CA PRO A 453 -1.08 -18.34 19.59
C PRO A 453 0.11 -18.31 18.61
N PHE A 454 0.38 -17.16 17.96
CA PHE A 454 1.32 -17.03 16.86
C PHE A 454 2.69 -16.44 17.28
N VAL A 455 2.88 -16.15 18.56
CA VAL A 455 4.13 -15.60 19.09
C VAL A 455 5.32 -16.55 18.87
N VAL A 456 6.53 -15.97 18.76
CA VAL A 456 7.78 -16.74 18.56
C VAL A 456 8.01 -17.78 19.64
N GLU A 457 7.58 -17.55 20.87
CA GLU A 457 7.75 -18.49 21.97
C GLU A 457 6.89 -19.75 21.84
N LYS A 458 5.80 -19.69 21.07
CA LYS A 458 4.89 -20.84 20.84
C LYS A 458 5.18 -21.56 19.52
N LEU A 459 5.39 -20.84 18.43
CA LEU A 459 5.55 -21.41 17.08
C LEU A 459 7.01 -21.52 16.65
N GLY A 460 7.95 -20.88 17.34
CA GLY A 460 9.28 -20.64 16.80
C GLY A 460 9.29 -19.48 15.80
N GLU A 461 10.43 -19.27 15.16
CA GLU A 461 10.66 -18.18 14.23
C GLU A 461 10.08 -18.52 12.86
N ILE A 462 9.17 -17.67 12.36
CA ILE A 462 8.57 -17.77 11.04
C ILE A 462 8.75 -16.41 10.36
N PRO A 463 9.92 -16.18 9.72
CA PRO A 463 10.25 -14.87 9.15
C PRO A 463 9.54 -14.59 7.84
N ASP A 464 9.25 -13.31 7.61
CA ASP A 464 8.85 -12.70 6.36
C ASP A 464 9.87 -11.62 6.00
N ILE A 465 10.67 -11.85 4.96
CA ILE A 465 11.76 -10.97 4.57
C ILE A 465 11.32 -10.12 3.39
N LYS A 466 11.27 -8.81 3.59
CA LYS A 466 10.89 -7.81 2.60
C LYS A 466 12.13 -7.12 2.07
N VAL A 467 12.43 -7.36 0.80
CA VAL A 467 13.54 -6.77 0.06
C VAL A 467 13.06 -6.41 -1.33
N SER A 468 13.65 -5.42 -1.95
CA SER A 468 13.37 -4.97 -3.32
C SER A 468 11.98 -4.34 -3.56
N GLY A 469 11.77 -3.81 -4.75
CA GLY A 469 10.54 -3.14 -5.14
C GLY A 469 10.27 -1.88 -4.30
N GLU A 470 9.07 -1.77 -3.73
CA GLU A 470 8.66 -0.62 -2.91
C GLU A 470 9.55 -0.39 -1.68
N PHE A 471 10.15 -1.45 -1.14
CA PHE A 471 11.02 -1.36 0.04
C PHE A 471 12.35 -0.66 -0.25
N GLU A 472 12.84 -0.66 -1.48
CA GLU A 472 14.05 0.07 -1.88
C GLU A 472 13.92 1.60 -1.74
N ASN A 473 12.71 2.11 -1.62
CA ASN A 473 12.45 3.52 -1.39
C ASN A 473 12.56 3.93 0.10
N ILE A 474 12.68 2.97 1.00
CA ILE A 474 12.81 3.21 2.44
C ILE A 474 14.26 3.60 2.75
N THR A 475 14.47 4.81 3.26
CA THR A 475 15.81 5.42 3.42
C THR A 475 16.30 5.53 4.85
N SER A 476 15.47 5.14 5.84
CA SER A 476 15.84 5.17 7.26
C SER A 476 15.36 3.94 8.02
N ASN A 477 16.08 3.60 9.10
CA ASN A 477 15.73 2.49 9.97
C ASN A 477 14.40 2.72 10.71
N ASP A 478 14.02 3.96 10.98
CA ASP A 478 12.72 4.27 11.60
C ASP A 478 11.57 3.93 10.63
N LEU A 479 11.65 4.37 9.37
CA LEU A 479 10.67 4.01 8.34
C LEU A 479 10.62 2.49 8.09
N ALA A 480 11.79 1.83 8.11
CA ALA A 480 11.84 0.38 7.98
C ALA A 480 11.19 -0.33 9.18
N ALA A 481 11.37 0.20 10.39
CA ALA A 481 10.75 -0.35 11.60
C ALA A 481 9.21 -0.19 11.58
N ASP A 482 8.70 0.97 11.16
CA ASP A 482 7.26 1.20 11.02
C ASP A 482 6.67 0.29 9.95
N ARG A 483 7.35 0.13 8.83
CA ARG A 483 6.93 -0.81 7.78
C ARG A 483 6.99 -2.26 8.25
N ALA A 484 8.04 -2.68 8.96
CA ALA A 484 8.16 -4.02 9.53
C ALA A 484 7.05 -4.31 10.54
N LYS A 485 6.70 -3.33 11.37
CA LYS A 485 5.60 -3.42 12.33
C LYS A 485 4.25 -3.60 11.61
N TRP A 486 3.99 -2.83 10.54
CA TRP A 486 2.78 -2.95 9.74
C TRP A 486 2.67 -4.32 9.06
N GLU A 487 3.72 -4.75 8.35
CA GLU A 487 3.72 -6.03 7.65
C GLU A 487 3.58 -7.20 8.64
N ASN A 488 4.25 -7.14 9.79
CA ASN A 488 4.12 -8.16 10.82
C ASN A 488 2.70 -8.17 11.40
N TRP A 489 2.11 -7.00 11.71
CA TRP A 489 0.73 -6.90 12.18
C TRP A 489 -0.26 -7.52 11.19
N LYS A 490 -0.08 -7.31 9.91
CA LYS A 490 -0.91 -7.86 8.84
C LYS A 490 -0.80 -9.39 8.76
N ASN A 491 0.39 -9.94 8.96
CA ASN A 491 0.71 -11.36 8.72
C ASN A 491 0.78 -12.21 10.00
N CYS A 492 0.79 -11.61 11.19
CA CYS A 492 0.89 -12.33 12.47
C CYS A 492 -0.44 -12.91 12.98
N ARG A 493 -1.35 -13.22 12.06
CA ARG A 493 -2.70 -13.70 12.35
C ARG A 493 -3.23 -14.55 11.21
N LEU A 494 -4.30 -15.29 11.46
CA LEU A 494 -5.02 -15.99 10.41
C LEU A 494 -5.82 -14.98 9.59
N THR A 495 -5.82 -15.19 8.28
CA THR A 495 -6.70 -14.47 7.36
C THR A 495 -7.80 -15.42 6.91
N ASP A 496 -9.03 -15.02 7.16
CA ASP A 496 -10.22 -15.75 6.76
C ASP A 496 -10.62 -15.30 5.35
N ASN A 497 -10.37 -16.16 4.37
CA ASN A 497 -10.70 -15.89 2.98
C ASN A 497 -11.96 -16.63 2.59
N ILE A 498 -12.94 -15.90 2.08
CA ILE A 498 -14.19 -16.45 1.59
C ILE A 498 -14.34 -16.08 0.12
N THR A 499 -14.70 -17.09 -0.67
CA THR A 499 -15.14 -16.89 -2.04
C THR A 499 -16.59 -17.31 -2.14
N ILE A 500 -17.46 -16.36 -2.47
CA ILE A 500 -18.87 -16.63 -2.70
C ILE A 500 -19.21 -16.41 -4.17
N THR A 501 -20.07 -17.27 -4.72
CA THR A 501 -20.70 -17.06 -6.03
C THR A 501 -22.15 -16.68 -5.81
N THR A 502 -22.56 -15.61 -6.44
CA THR A 502 -23.93 -15.04 -6.33
C THR A 502 -24.57 -14.92 -7.71
N ALA A 503 -25.86 -14.59 -7.75
CA ALA A 503 -26.46 -14.03 -8.97
C ALA A 503 -25.68 -12.77 -9.39
N LEU A 504 -25.80 -12.37 -10.66
CA LEU A 504 -25.04 -11.23 -11.20
C LEU A 504 -25.31 -9.93 -10.44
N LEU A 505 -24.26 -9.34 -9.87
CA LEU A 505 -24.27 -8.11 -9.08
C LEU A 505 -23.36 -7.05 -9.73
N PRO A 506 -23.76 -6.42 -10.83
CA PRO A 506 -22.85 -5.59 -11.63
C PRO A 506 -22.46 -4.24 -10.98
N PHE A 507 -23.07 -3.87 -9.88
CA PHE A 507 -22.83 -2.62 -9.15
C PHE A 507 -21.77 -2.72 -8.06
N LEU A 508 -21.13 -3.89 -7.91
CA LEU A 508 -20.13 -4.09 -6.86
C LEU A 508 -18.79 -3.45 -7.21
N ASP A 509 -18.10 -2.95 -6.17
CA ASP A 509 -16.70 -2.55 -6.25
C ASP A 509 -15.89 -3.18 -5.10
N VAL A 510 -14.58 -3.25 -5.29
CA VAL A 510 -13.63 -3.81 -4.33
C VAL A 510 -13.27 -2.81 -3.21
N ASN A 511 -12.54 -3.30 -2.21
CA ASN A 511 -12.13 -2.53 -1.02
C ASN A 511 -13.31 -1.92 -0.25
N LYS A 512 -14.46 -2.54 -0.37
CA LYS A 512 -15.69 -2.19 0.36
C LYS A 512 -15.95 -3.22 1.45
N LYS A 513 -16.49 -2.74 2.55
CA LYS A 513 -16.84 -3.56 3.71
C LYS A 513 -18.21 -4.20 3.54
N VAL A 514 -18.28 -5.48 3.81
CA VAL A 514 -19.52 -6.27 3.78
C VAL A 514 -19.71 -7.02 5.08
N SER A 515 -20.97 -7.17 5.50
CA SER A 515 -21.35 -8.08 6.58
C SER A 515 -21.76 -9.41 5.97
N TYR A 516 -21.17 -10.50 6.45
CA TYR A 516 -21.48 -11.83 5.96
C TYR A 516 -21.42 -12.88 7.08
N LYS A 517 -22.43 -13.75 7.11
CA LYS A 517 -22.47 -14.91 7.98
C LYS A 517 -22.14 -16.15 7.18
N ARG A 518 -21.02 -16.76 7.47
CA ARG A 518 -20.58 -18.02 6.86
C ARG A 518 -21.53 -19.15 7.24
N SER A 519 -21.61 -20.16 6.38
CA SER A 519 -22.43 -21.35 6.62
C SER A 519 -21.97 -22.18 7.85
N ASP A 520 -20.68 -22.09 8.21
CA ASP A 520 -20.05 -22.78 9.33
C ASP A 520 -19.93 -21.90 10.59
N SER A 521 -20.52 -20.71 10.61
CA SER A 521 -20.46 -19.75 11.71
C SER A 521 -21.85 -19.40 12.24
N ASP A 522 -21.96 -19.22 13.55
CA ASP A 522 -23.19 -18.74 14.18
C ASP A 522 -23.36 -17.23 14.14
N ARG A 523 -22.31 -16.48 13.77
CA ARG A 523 -22.25 -15.03 13.79
C ARG A 523 -21.97 -14.41 12.44
N GLU A 524 -22.44 -13.18 12.27
CA GLU A 524 -22.03 -12.32 11.19
C GLU A 524 -20.67 -11.70 11.50
N HIS A 525 -19.86 -11.61 10.46
CA HIS A 525 -18.55 -10.96 10.53
C HIS A 525 -18.42 -9.94 9.40
N GLN A 526 -17.53 -8.98 9.59
CA GLN A 526 -17.22 -7.98 8.59
C GLN A 526 -16.03 -8.43 7.75
N TYR A 527 -16.17 -8.30 6.44
CA TYR A 527 -15.17 -8.64 5.44
C TYR A 527 -14.91 -7.46 4.53
N ILE A 528 -13.76 -7.47 3.90
CA ILE A 528 -13.40 -6.52 2.83
C ILE A 528 -13.35 -7.29 1.52
N ILE A 529 -14.00 -6.77 0.49
CA ILE A 529 -13.97 -7.35 -0.85
C ILE A 529 -12.58 -7.13 -1.44
N SER A 530 -11.85 -8.19 -1.75
CA SER A 530 -10.53 -8.13 -2.39
C SER A 530 -10.60 -8.18 -3.90
N SER A 531 -11.50 -9.04 -4.44
CA SER A 531 -11.69 -9.15 -5.87
C SER A 531 -13.12 -9.56 -6.23
N ILE A 532 -13.54 -9.14 -7.42
CA ILE A 532 -14.83 -9.46 -8.00
C ILE A 532 -14.60 -9.97 -9.42
N SER A 533 -15.30 -11.01 -9.81
CA SER A 533 -15.36 -11.47 -11.18
C SER A 533 -16.82 -11.64 -11.60
N HIS A 534 -17.23 -10.86 -12.60
CA HIS A 534 -18.53 -11.01 -13.25
C HIS A 534 -18.39 -11.94 -14.46
N ASP A 535 -19.24 -12.93 -14.54
CA ASP A 535 -19.41 -13.76 -15.73
C ASP A 535 -20.80 -13.50 -16.33
N PHE A 536 -20.81 -12.83 -17.46
CA PHE A 536 -22.04 -12.45 -18.15
C PHE A 536 -22.65 -13.58 -18.98
N ALA A 537 -21.91 -14.69 -19.19
CA ALA A 537 -22.44 -15.87 -19.85
C ALA A 537 -23.23 -16.76 -18.88
N SER A 538 -22.73 -16.93 -17.67
CA SER A 538 -23.40 -17.70 -16.59
C SER A 538 -24.32 -16.83 -15.73
N TYR A 539 -24.30 -15.52 -15.90
CA TYR A 539 -25.05 -14.53 -15.10
C TYR A 539 -24.72 -14.58 -13.62
N THR A 540 -23.44 -14.71 -13.30
CA THR A 540 -22.96 -14.84 -11.93
C THR A 540 -21.91 -13.80 -11.58
N THR A 541 -21.77 -13.56 -10.29
CA THR A 541 -20.67 -12.78 -9.71
C THR A 541 -19.95 -13.64 -8.69
N THR A 542 -18.65 -13.78 -8.83
CA THR A 542 -17.79 -14.38 -7.83
C THR A 542 -17.11 -13.25 -7.04
N ILE A 543 -17.24 -13.29 -5.73
CA ILE A 543 -16.71 -12.28 -4.80
C ILE A 543 -15.71 -12.99 -3.89
N THR A 544 -14.47 -12.52 -3.88
CA THR A 544 -13.48 -12.95 -2.90
C THR A 544 -13.35 -11.87 -1.83
N MET A 545 -13.45 -12.27 -0.58
CA MET A 545 -13.43 -11.39 0.58
C MET A 545 -12.42 -11.92 1.60
N TYR A 546 -11.86 -11.04 2.39
CA TYR A 546 -11.01 -11.42 3.50
C TYR A 546 -11.41 -10.73 4.80
N ARG A 547 -11.08 -11.39 5.89
CA ARG A 547 -11.24 -10.86 7.24
C ARG A 547 -9.96 -11.07 8.02
N PHE A 548 -9.52 -10.04 8.72
CA PHE A 548 -8.51 -10.20 9.74
C PHE A 548 -9.15 -10.68 11.04
N TYR A 549 -8.52 -11.63 11.70
CA TYR A 549 -8.82 -11.91 13.10
C TYR A 549 -8.20 -10.81 13.94
N PRO A 550 -8.98 -9.91 14.55
CA PRO A 550 -8.42 -8.80 15.32
C PRO A 550 -7.59 -9.31 16.49
N LEU A 551 -6.46 -8.68 16.73
CA LEU A 551 -5.59 -9.06 17.84
C LEU A 551 -6.28 -8.91 19.20
N TYR A 552 -7.09 -7.87 19.36
CA TYR A 552 -7.82 -7.63 20.58
C TYR A 552 -9.01 -8.61 20.78
N GLU A 553 -9.66 -9.11 19.72
CA GLU A 553 -10.63 -10.20 19.85
C GLU A 553 -9.95 -11.46 20.38
N MET A 554 -8.73 -11.76 19.94
CA MET A 554 -7.96 -12.86 20.48
C MET A 554 -7.62 -12.62 21.95
N ILE A 555 -7.22 -11.41 22.32
CA ILE A 555 -6.92 -11.04 23.69
C ILE A 555 -8.17 -11.18 24.57
N LEU A 556 -9.31 -10.71 24.12
CA LEU A 556 -10.57 -10.79 24.87
C LEU A 556 -11.10 -12.21 24.97
N LYS A 557 -10.99 -13.02 23.90
CA LYS A 557 -11.44 -14.42 23.89
C LYS A 557 -10.52 -15.35 24.68
N GLU A 558 -9.23 -15.06 24.76
CA GLU A 558 -8.30 -15.82 25.58
C GLU A 558 -8.46 -15.44 27.04
N LYS A 559 -9.40 -16.08 27.67
CA LYS A 559 -9.72 -15.88 29.06
C LYS A 559 -8.59 -16.22 30.01
N GLY A 560 -8.74 -15.73 31.20
CA GLY A 560 -7.85 -15.98 32.31
C GLY A 560 -6.80 -14.90 32.50
N THR A 561 -6.80 -13.86 31.69
CA THR A 561 -5.93 -12.71 31.95
C THR A 561 -6.50 -11.74 32.97
N HIS A 562 -7.71 -11.95 33.48
CA HIS A 562 -8.37 -11.09 34.48
C HIS A 562 -8.24 -9.59 34.19
N LYS A 563 -8.13 -9.22 32.92
CA LYS A 563 -8.10 -7.82 32.53
C LYS A 563 -9.49 -7.24 32.78
N VAL A 564 -9.55 -6.19 33.56
CA VAL A 564 -10.78 -5.42 33.74
C VAL A 564 -11.08 -4.67 32.45
N LEU A 565 -12.36 -4.50 32.12
CA LEU A 565 -12.80 -3.80 30.90
C LEU A 565 -12.19 -2.40 30.77
N SER A 566 -11.85 -1.74 31.88
CA SER A 566 -11.17 -0.44 31.90
C SER A 566 -9.74 -0.43 31.34
N GLU A 567 -9.14 -1.60 31.09
CA GLU A 567 -7.83 -1.69 30.44
C GLU A 567 -7.91 -1.70 28.91
N PHE A 568 -9.10 -1.69 28.37
CA PHE A 568 -9.34 -1.64 26.93
C PHE A 568 -9.88 -0.29 26.50
N SER A 569 -9.48 0.18 25.32
CA SER A 569 -10.02 1.42 24.77
C SER A 569 -11.53 1.29 24.48
N HIS A 570 -12.24 2.40 24.49
CA HIS A 570 -13.65 2.43 24.14
C HIS A 570 -13.90 1.88 22.73
N GLY A 571 -12.99 2.13 21.79
CA GLY A 571 -13.07 1.60 20.44
C GLY A 571 -13.03 0.06 20.38
N VAL A 572 -12.26 -0.58 21.26
CA VAL A 572 -12.25 -2.05 21.40
C VAL A 572 -13.56 -2.54 22.02
N LEU A 573 -13.99 -1.94 23.13
CA LEU A 573 -15.18 -2.38 23.86
C LEU A 573 -16.47 -2.19 23.07
N SER A 574 -16.57 -1.15 22.25
CA SER A 574 -17.75 -0.86 21.42
C SER A 574 -18.03 -1.90 20.33
N LYS A 575 -17.07 -2.79 20.05
CA LYS A 575 -17.23 -3.89 19.09
C LYS A 575 -17.97 -5.10 19.66
N TYR A 576 -18.22 -5.12 20.95
CA TYR A 576 -18.85 -6.23 21.68
C TYR A 576 -20.19 -5.80 22.27
N THR A 577 -21.15 -6.70 22.30
CA THR A 577 -22.41 -6.51 23.03
C THR A 577 -22.17 -6.58 24.54
N HIS A 578 -23.10 -6.06 25.33
CA HIS A 578 -23.03 -6.16 26.80
C HIS A 578 -23.00 -7.62 27.29
N GLU A 579 -23.69 -8.52 26.60
CA GLU A 579 -23.71 -9.95 26.92
C GLU A 579 -22.35 -10.59 26.64
N GLU A 580 -21.75 -10.27 25.51
CA GLU A 580 -20.41 -10.76 25.15
C GLU A 580 -19.34 -10.25 26.13
N LEU A 581 -19.38 -8.97 26.48
CA LEU A 581 -18.46 -8.42 27.47
C LEU A 581 -18.67 -9.04 28.85
N ALA A 582 -19.89 -9.31 29.25
CA ALA A 582 -20.19 -10.00 30.50
C ALA A 582 -19.66 -11.44 30.50
N ALA A 583 -19.87 -12.18 29.42
CA ALA A 583 -19.33 -13.54 29.26
C ALA A 583 -17.80 -13.57 29.29
N ILE A 584 -17.13 -12.63 28.63
CA ILE A 584 -15.66 -12.49 28.65
C ILE A 584 -15.15 -12.25 30.07
N VAL A 585 -15.80 -11.37 30.83
CA VAL A 585 -15.43 -11.04 32.22
C VAL A 585 -15.71 -12.19 33.17
N SER A 586 -16.90 -12.85 33.03
CA SER A 586 -17.27 -13.99 33.90
C SER A 586 -16.43 -15.25 33.64
N GLY A 587 -15.78 -15.30 32.51
CA GLY A 587 -15.00 -16.48 32.16
C GLY A 587 -15.79 -17.57 31.44
N ASP A 588 -17.03 -17.30 31.03
CA ASP A 588 -17.88 -18.24 30.30
C ASP A 588 -17.46 -18.38 28.83
N GLU A 589 -17.71 -19.52 28.20
CA GLU A 589 -17.48 -19.68 26.77
C GLU A 589 -18.50 -18.88 25.96
N LEU A 590 -17.98 -18.10 24.99
CA LEU A 590 -18.80 -17.30 24.07
C LEU A 590 -19.41 -18.17 22.97
#